data_f44f8f72218665b58bfadc0fd6d607b9
#
_entry.id   f44f8f72218665b58bfadc0fd6d607b9
#
_cell.length_a   1.000
_cell.length_b   1.000
_cell.length_c   1.000
_cell.angle_alpha   90.00
_cell.angle_beta   90.00
_cell.angle_gamma   90.00
#
_symmetry.space_group_name_H-M   'P 1'
#
loop_
_entity.id
_entity.type
_entity.pdbx_description
1 polymer ?
#
loop_
_entity_poly.entity_id
_entity_poly.type
_entity_poly.pdbx_seq_one_letter_code
_entity_poly.pdbx_strand_id
1 'polypeptide(L)'
;MIRIDRLSLLARLAPALIAVSPASGEEVARWQVPMGGNAYLTASAGGSNDGVGRDGSTRWQDEKSVFSVYVRVDRAALLDLALRLKVPQGTSMIRAKVGGMAFEVKASGAEMHEVKLGQVEAKEAGYLRVDLQGVSKEGPVFAEASELVVSSPATGLKLDFVRNNEGNMFYWGRRGPSVHLGYAMPRDKKIEYAYSELTVPVGEDPIGSYFMANGFGEGYYGIQVKSPTERWILFSVWSPFKTDNPRDIPEAERVVMLAKGEGVRVGEFGNEGAGGQSFLVYPWKAGVSYRFLTSVKPDGQGNSVYAAWFGEVGKGGWQLIARFKRPKTDKHLTGFHSFLENFSDRHGYLGRRALHGNPWVRDTDGVWHELTEARFTGDATAGGGHRLDYAGGVSGKAFFLRNGGFFSDNVKLNQNFKRAARPEAKPVIDFGKLD
;
A
#
# COMPACT_ATOMS: atom_id res chain seq x y z
N MET A 1 -12.09 -99.55 16.83
CA MET A 1 -12.10 -99.81 15.42
C MET A 1 -12.18 -98.44 14.75
N ILE A 2 -11.14 -97.97 14.08
CA ILE A 2 -11.09 -97.14 12.85
C ILE A 2 -9.72 -96.44 12.82
N ARG A 3 -9.10 -96.60 11.68
CA ARG A 3 -7.74 -96.32 11.30
C ARG A 3 -7.33 -94.87 11.33
N ILE A 4 -6.03 -94.66 11.70
CA ILE A 4 -5.30 -93.41 11.56
C ILE A 4 -4.53 -93.49 10.24
N ASP A 5 -4.80 -92.57 9.31
CA ASP A 5 -3.95 -92.33 8.12
C ASP A 5 -3.12 -91.05 8.34
N ARG A 6 -1.78 -91.23 8.23
CA ARG A 6 -0.81 -90.17 8.24
C ARG A 6 -0.74 -89.54 6.85
N LEU A 7 -0.96 -88.21 6.73
CA LEU A 7 -0.56 -87.43 5.58
C LEU A 7 0.52 -86.45 5.99
N SER A 8 1.66 -86.58 5.34
CA SER A 8 2.82 -85.76 5.45
C SER A 8 2.61 -84.41 4.79
N LEU A 9 2.78 -83.33 5.55
CA LEU A 9 2.70 -81.94 5.04
C LEU A 9 4.11 -81.46 4.69
N LEU A 10 4.41 -81.31 3.41
CA LEU A 10 5.61 -80.66 2.88
C LEU A 10 5.33 -79.14 2.93
N ALA A 11 6.00 -78.44 3.84
CA ALA A 11 6.02 -76.97 3.91
C ALA A 11 6.87 -76.43 2.76
N ARG A 12 6.23 -75.81 1.79
CA ARG A 12 6.95 -74.97 0.79
C ARG A 12 7.21 -73.59 1.39
N LEU A 13 8.46 -73.23 1.65
CA LEU A 13 8.93 -71.86 1.92
C LEU A 13 8.81 -71.06 0.63
N ALA A 14 7.88 -70.10 0.61
CA ALA A 14 7.85 -69.06 -0.42
C ALA A 14 8.77 -67.93 -0.01
N PRO A 15 9.65 -67.38 -0.87
CA PRO A 15 10.46 -66.20 -0.53
C PRO A 15 9.54 -65.02 -0.36
N ALA A 16 9.64 -64.34 0.81
CA ALA A 16 8.99 -63.04 1.03
C ALA A 16 9.70 -62.03 0.11
N LEU A 17 8.99 -61.57 -0.92
CA LEU A 17 9.36 -60.34 -1.62
C LEU A 17 9.16 -59.17 -0.65
N ILE A 18 10.25 -58.60 -0.15
CA ILE A 18 10.25 -57.31 0.50
C ILE A 18 9.99 -56.29 -0.59
N ALA A 19 8.75 -55.82 -0.71
CA ALA A 19 8.44 -54.65 -1.50
C ALA A 19 9.10 -53.45 -0.81
N VAL A 20 10.24 -53.02 -1.32
CA VAL A 20 10.77 -51.68 -0.99
C VAL A 20 9.83 -50.67 -1.60
N SER A 21 8.98 -50.09 -0.77
CA SER A 21 8.24 -48.88 -1.17
C SER A 21 9.24 -47.83 -1.59
N PRO A 22 9.06 -47.17 -2.76
CA PRO A 22 9.90 -46.03 -3.08
C PRO A 22 9.76 -45.02 -1.96
N ALA A 23 10.88 -44.54 -1.42
CA ALA A 23 10.91 -43.43 -0.50
C ALA A 23 10.05 -42.32 -1.11
N SER A 24 9.03 -41.89 -0.41
CA SER A 24 8.21 -40.71 -0.76
C SER A 24 9.20 -39.56 -0.87
N GLY A 25 9.54 -39.17 -2.09
CA GLY A 25 10.32 -37.96 -2.31
C GLY A 25 9.53 -36.83 -1.66
N GLU A 26 10.14 -36.13 -0.72
CA GLU A 26 9.54 -34.93 -0.13
C GLU A 26 9.16 -34.01 -1.29
N GLU A 27 7.86 -33.69 -1.38
CA GLU A 27 7.34 -32.81 -2.41
C GLU A 27 7.88 -31.41 -2.14
N VAL A 28 8.88 -30.98 -2.92
CA VAL A 28 9.50 -29.66 -2.81
C VAL A 28 8.49 -28.63 -3.26
N ALA A 29 7.97 -27.84 -2.33
CA ALA A 29 7.07 -26.75 -2.65
C ALA A 29 7.79 -25.69 -3.50
N ARG A 30 7.09 -25.15 -4.49
CA ARG A 30 7.65 -24.22 -5.46
C ARG A 30 6.71 -23.09 -5.79
N TRP A 31 7.25 -21.87 -5.86
CA TRP A 31 6.52 -20.65 -6.17
C TRP A 31 7.23 -19.87 -7.28
N GLN A 32 6.45 -19.35 -8.22
CA GLN A 32 6.89 -18.38 -9.22
C GLN A 32 6.40 -17.01 -8.78
N VAL A 33 7.33 -16.12 -8.47
CA VAL A 33 7.06 -14.76 -7.97
C VAL A 33 7.23 -13.78 -9.13
N PRO A 34 6.14 -13.29 -9.76
CA PRO A 34 6.23 -12.42 -10.92
C PRO A 34 6.92 -11.11 -10.56
N MET A 35 7.98 -10.74 -11.28
CA MET A 35 8.65 -9.46 -11.06
C MET A 35 7.74 -8.27 -11.35
N GLY A 36 6.81 -8.41 -12.32
CA GLY A 36 5.86 -7.35 -12.66
C GLY A 36 5.00 -6.83 -11.50
N GLY A 37 4.74 -7.67 -10.48
CA GLY A 37 3.97 -7.30 -9.29
C GLY A 37 4.78 -7.16 -8.01
N ASN A 38 6.03 -7.67 -7.97
CA ASN A 38 6.80 -7.83 -6.74
C ASN A 38 8.21 -7.23 -6.81
N ALA A 39 8.60 -6.62 -7.93
CA ALA A 39 9.91 -6.03 -8.10
C ALA A 39 9.85 -4.50 -8.26
N TYR A 40 10.97 -3.86 -7.89
CA TYR A 40 11.19 -2.42 -8.02
C TYR A 40 12.61 -2.15 -8.51
N LEU A 41 12.78 -1.09 -9.29
CA LEU A 41 14.08 -0.51 -9.55
C LEU A 41 14.45 0.37 -8.35
N THR A 42 15.27 -0.16 -7.43
CA THR A 42 15.60 0.51 -6.16
C THR A 42 16.88 1.35 -6.23
N ALA A 43 17.68 1.14 -7.24
CA ALA A 43 18.83 1.99 -7.60
C ALA A 43 19.01 1.98 -9.12
N SER A 44 19.49 3.10 -9.67
CA SER A 44 19.88 3.25 -11.08
C SER A 44 20.81 4.43 -11.26
N ALA A 45 21.52 4.49 -12.39
CA ALA A 45 22.20 5.72 -12.79
C ALA A 45 21.18 6.80 -13.18
N GLY A 46 21.55 8.07 -13.02
CA GLY A 46 20.75 9.17 -13.51
C GLY A 46 20.55 9.07 -15.03
N GLY A 47 19.29 9.14 -15.47
CA GLY A 47 18.95 9.02 -16.89
C GLY A 47 18.82 7.57 -17.42
N SER A 48 18.97 6.56 -16.59
CA SER A 48 18.71 5.16 -16.98
C SER A 48 17.23 4.98 -17.40
N ASN A 49 17.02 4.20 -18.46
CA ASN A 49 15.69 3.77 -18.93
C ASN A 49 15.30 2.37 -18.42
N ASP A 50 16.11 1.79 -17.53
CA ASP A 50 15.81 0.52 -16.92
C ASP A 50 14.54 0.63 -16.05
N GLY A 51 13.79 -0.44 -15.94
CA GLY A 51 12.53 -0.42 -15.20
C GLY A 51 11.93 -1.79 -14.98
N VAL A 52 10.81 -1.80 -14.28
CA VAL A 52 9.96 -2.97 -14.10
C VAL A 52 8.67 -2.73 -14.86
N GLY A 53 8.41 -3.56 -15.87
CA GLY A 53 7.16 -3.61 -16.60
C GLY A 53 6.26 -4.72 -16.11
N ARG A 54 5.16 -4.95 -16.84
CA ARG A 54 4.20 -6.02 -16.56
C ARG A 54 4.85 -7.40 -16.58
N ASP A 55 5.76 -7.63 -17.53
CA ASP A 55 6.35 -8.94 -17.79
C ASP A 55 7.73 -9.11 -17.11
N GLY A 56 8.13 -8.18 -16.26
CA GLY A 56 9.40 -8.24 -15.52
C GLY A 56 10.33 -7.07 -15.78
N SER A 57 11.66 -7.30 -15.73
CA SER A 57 12.66 -6.27 -15.98
C SER A 57 12.60 -5.78 -17.42
N THR A 58 12.63 -4.46 -17.59
CA THR A 58 12.67 -3.82 -18.91
C THR A 58 13.99 -3.10 -19.11
N ARG A 59 14.58 -3.27 -20.29
CA ARG A 59 15.80 -2.55 -20.72
C ARG A 59 16.96 -2.63 -19.72
N TRP A 60 17.16 -3.72 -19.02
CA TRP A 60 18.24 -3.88 -18.05
C TRP A 60 19.62 -3.73 -18.72
N GLN A 61 20.08 -2.48 -18.82
CA GLN A 61 21.29 -2.08 -19.54
C GLN A 61 22.38 -1.56 -18.61
N ASP A 62 22.00 -0.92 -17.51
CA ASP A 62 22.89 -0.22 -16.61
C ASP A 62 23.33 -1.14 -15.46
N GLU A 63 24.65 -1.25 -15.26
CA GLU A 63 25.25 -2.02 -14.16
C GLU A 63 24.96 -1.47 -12.76
N LYS A 64 24.57 -0.17 -12.68
CA LYS A 64 24.14 0.46 -11.43
C LYS A 64 22.69 0.18 -11.09
N SER A 65 21.92 -0.37 -12.03
CA SER A 65 20.52 -0.72 -11.79
C SER A 65 20.42 -1.94 -10.88
N VAL A 66 19.62 -1.77 -9.81
CA VAL A 66 19.30 -2.84 -8.87
C VAL A 66 17.79 -3.09 -8.91
N PHE A 67 17.41 -4.28 -9.32
CA PHE A 67 16.05 -4.77 -9.26
C PHE A 67 15.86 -5.55 -7.98
N SER A 68 15.03 -5.01 -7.06
CA SER A 68 14.75 -5.66 -5.78
C SER A 68 13.40 -6.37 -5.86
N VAL A 69 13.40 -7.70 -5.68
CA VAL A 69 12.19 -8.53 -5.64
C VAL A 69 11.86 -8.84 -4.19
N TYR A 70 10.59 -8.71 -3.82
CA TYR A 70 10.12 -8.92 -2.45
C TYR A 70 9.11 -10.06 -2.39
N VAL A 71 9.29 -10.94 -1.42
CA VAL A 71 8.37 -12.04 -1.08
C VAL A 71 8.36 -12.22 0.43
N ARG A 72 7.19 -12.54 1.01
CA ARG A 72 7.08 -12.78 2.45
C ARG A 72 6.97 -14.28 2.71
N VAL A 73 7.76 -14.77 3.67
CA VAL A 73 7.64 -16.12 4.21
C VAL A 73 6.88 -16.08 5.55
N ASP A 74 6.09 -17.12 5.84
CA ASP A 74 5.29 -17.20 7.08
C ASP A 74 6.06 -17.73 8.28
N ARG A 75 7.27 -18.28 8.06
CA ARG A 75 8.15 -18.85 9.10
C ARG A 75 9.60 -18.98 8.62
N ALA A 76 10.49 -19.35 9.52
CA ALA A 76 11.85 -19.76 9.18
C ALA A 76 11.83 -20.94 8.21
N ALA A 77 12.67 -20.88 7.17
CA ALA A 77 12.79 -21.93 6.16
C ALA A 77 14.09 -21.80 5.35
N LEU A 78 14.57 -22.92 4.84
CA LEU A 78 15.61 -22.98 3.83
C LEU A 78 14.96 -22.82 2.45
N LEU A 79 15.48 -21.92 1.62
CA LEU A 79 14.93 -21.54 0.33
C LEU A 79 15.99 -21.70 -0.76
N ASP A 80 15.65 -22.43 -1.80
CA ASP A 80 16.42 -22.43 -3.05
C ASP A 80 15.86 -21.36 -3.98
N LEU A 81 16.75 -20.49 -4.47
CA LEU A 81 16.37 -19.37 -5.33
C LEU A 81 16.89 -19.60 -6.75
N ALA A 82 16.03 -19.30 -7.73
CA ALA A 82 16.39 -19.23 -9.14
C ALA A 82 15.70 -18.02 -9.79
N LEU A 83 16.23 -17.59 -10.92
CA LEU A 83 15.67 -16.49 -11.71
C LEU A 83 15.25 -17.04 -13.08
N ARG A 84 14.00 -16.81 -13.45
CA ARG A 84 13.52 -17.09 -14.80
C ARG A 84 13.83 -15.90 -15.70
N LEU A 85 14.69 -16.13 -16.69
CA LEU A 85 15.22 -15.08 -17.55
C LEU A 85 15.60 -15.62 -18.93
N LYS A 86 15.87 -14.69 -19.85
CA LYS A 86 16.63 -14.92 -21.07
C LYS A 86 17.70 -13.84 -21.24
N VAL A 87 18.78 -14.18 -21.92
CA VAL A 87 19.81 -13.25 -22.36
C VAL A 87 19.74 -13.21 -23.88
N PRO A 88 19.14 -12.20 -24.49
CA PRO A 88 18.87 -12.19 -25.94
C PRO A 88 20.13 -12.32 -26.82
N GLN A 89 21.28 -11.85 -26.31
CA GLN A 89 22.55 -11.94 -27.04
C GLN A 89 23.73 -12.05 -26.08
N GLY A 90 24.63 -12.98 -26.35
CA GLY A 90 25.89 -13.20 -25.62
C GLY A 90 25.68 -13.81 -24.23
N THR A 91 26.52 -13.41 -23.32
CA THR A 91 26.55 -13.88 -21.93
C THR A 91 26.52 -12.71 -20.97
N SER A 92 25.86 -12.89 -19.82
CA SER A 92 25.82 -11.91 -18.74
C SER A 92 26.25 -12.56 -17.41
N MET A 93 26.95 -11.78 -16.58
CA MET A 93 27.16 -12.07 -15.17
C MET A 93 26.17 -11.27 -14.34
N ILE A 94 25.38 -11.95 -13.55
CA ILE A 94 24.34 -11.36 -12.69
C ILE A 94 24.70 -11.67 -11.24
N ARG A 95 24.64 -10.66 -10.38
CA ARG A 95 24.80 -10.77 -8.93
C ARG A 95 23.45 -10.71 -8.27
N ALA A 96 23.11 -11.70 -7.46
CA ALA A 96 21.98 -11.70 -6.56
C ALA A 96 22.46 -11.48 -5.12
N LYS A 97 21.85 -10.56 -4.38
CA LYS A 97 22.11 -10.34 -2.95
C LYS A 97 20.85 -10.60 -2.15
N VAL A 98 20.98 -11.37 -1.06
CA VAL A 98 19.91 -11.68 -0.13
C VAL A 98 20.44 -11.60 1.28
N GLY A 99 19.97 -10.63 2.08
CA GLY A 99 20.56 -10.37 3.39
C GLY A 99 22.05 -10.07 3.28
N GLY A 100 22.88 -10.81 4.01
CA GLY A 100 24.35 -10.70 3.95
C GLY A 100 25.04 -11.55 2.89
N MET A 101 24.30 -12.37 2.12
CA MET A 101 24.84 -13.29 1.12
C MET A 101 24.82 -12.68 -0.28
N ALA A 102 25.81 -13.03 -1.11
CA ALA A 102 25.86 -12.66 -2.51
C ALA A 102 26.22 -13.89 -3.37
N PHE A 103 25.53 -14.03 -4.49
CA PHE A 103 25.73 -15.06 -5.48
C PHE A 103 26.02 -14.40 -6.83
N GLU A 104 27.02 -14.90 -7.55
CA GLU A 104 27.28 -14.48 -8.95
C GLU A 104 27.00 -15.64 -9.87
N VAL A 105 26.17 -15.43 -10.86
CA VAL A 105 25.78 -16.46 -11.80
C VAL A 105 26.01 -16.01 -13.23
N LYS A 106 26.49 -16.93 -14.06
CA LYS A 106 26.61 -16.75 -15.49
C LYS A 106 25.29 -17.12 -16.14
N ALA A 107 24.71 -16.22 -16.94
CA ALA A 107 23.48 -16.43 -17.68
C ALA A 107 23.72 -16.25 -19.19
N SER A 108 23.11 -17.10 -20.01
CA SER A 108 23.12 -17.03 -21.48
C SER A 108 21.90 -17.76 -22.02
N GLY A 109 21.54 -17.53 -23.28
CA GLY A 109 20.41 -18.20 -23.94
C GLY A 109 19.26 -17.25 -24.25
N ALA A 110 18.82 -17.25 -25.51
CA ALA A 110 17.79 -16.37 -26.03
C ALA A 110 16.35 -16.78 -25.65
N GLU A 111 16.17 -18.01 -25.18
CA GLU A 111 14.88 -18.52 -24.70
C GLU A 111 14.77 -18.43 -23.18
N MET A 112 13.54 -18.25 -22.69
CA MET A 112 13.26 -18.20 -21.25
C MET A 112 13.59 -19.53 -20.56
N HIS A 113 14.48 -19.48 -19.60
CA HIS A 113 14.90 -20.63 -18.80
C HIS A 113 15.21 -20.21 -17.36
N GLU A 114 15.49 -21.18 -16.50
CA GLU A 114 15.83 -20.92 -15.11
C GLU A 114 17.34 -20.98 -14.88
N VAL A 115 17.82 -19.95 -14.19
CA VAL A 115 19.20 -19.88 -13.72
C VAL A 115 19.20 -19.94 -12.20
N LYS A 116 19.80 -20.97 -11.62
CA LYS A 116 19.92 -21.11 -10.16
C LYS A 116 20.78 -19.97 -9.62
N LEU A 117 20.29 -19.30 -8.57
CA LEU A 117 21.02 -18.25 -7.87
C LEU A 117 21.80 -18.82 -6.68
N GLY A 118 21.14 -19.56 -5.80
CA GLY A 118 21.73 -20.15 -4.60
C GLY A 118 20.67 -20.49 -3.56
N GLN A 119 21.17 -20.91 -2.38
CA GLN A 119 20.33 -21.27 -1.25
C GLN A 119 20.48 -20.24 -0.13
N VAL A 120 19.37 -19.86 0.50
CA VAL A 120 19.32 -18.90 1.58
C VAL A 120 18.44 -19.39 2.72
N GLU A 121 18.76 -19.00 3.93
CA GLU A 121 17.95 -19.28 5.11
C GLU A 121 17.15 -18.02 5.49
N ALA A 122 15.82 -18.12 5.43
CA ALA A 122 14.94 -17.18 6.10
C ALA A 122 14.87 -17.56 7.58
N LYS A 123 15.43 -16.73 8.47
CA LYS A 123 15.57 -17.05 9.90
C LYS A 123 14.28 -16.93 10.69
N GLU A 124 13.31 -16.17 10.18
CA GLU A 124 12.02 -15.90 10.81
C GLU A 124 10.94 -15.56 9.77
N ALA A 125 9.69 -15.48 10.20
CA ALA A 125 8.61 -14.94 9.38
C ALA A 125 8.89 -13.49 8.99
N GLY A 126 8.71 -13.14 7.72
CA GLY A 126 8.94 -11.77 7.28
C GLY A 126 9.21 -11.64 5.79
N TYR A 127 9.48 -10.41 5.37
CA TYR A 127 9.82 -10.12 3.99
C TYR A 127 11.29 -10.43 3.69
N LEU A 128 11.49 -11.18 2.61
CA LEU A 128 12.77 -11.41 1.98
C LEU A 128 12.92 -10.44 0.80
N ARG A 129 14.06 -9.78 0.73
CA ARG A 129 14.46 -8.92 -0.38
C ARG A 129 15.57 -9.61 -1.16
N VAL A 130 15.37 -9.77 -2.46
CA VAL A 130 16.38 -10.30 -3.39
C VAL A 130 16.76 -9.18 -4.36
N ASP A 131 18.00 -8.69 -4.24
CA ASP A 131 18.53 -7.65 -5.11
C ASP A 131 19.27 -8.30 -6.29
N LEU A 132 18.89 -7.93 -7.51
CA LEU A 132 19.48 -8.39 -8.76
C LEU A 132 20.22 -7.23 -9.40
N GLN A 133 21.51 -7.42 -9.70
CA GLN A 133 22.37 -6.42 -10.33
C GLN A 133 23.22 -7.06 -11.45
N GLY A 134 23.33 -6.37 -12.57
CA GLY A 134 24.26 -6.74 -13.63
C GLY A 134 25.69 -6.45 -13.24
N VAL A 135 26.61 -7.38 -13.52
CA VAL A 135 28.06 -7.23 -13.26
C VAL A 135 28.83 -6.98 -14.55
N SER A 136 28.58 -7.83 -15.56
CA SER A 136 29.16 -7.70 -16.90
C SER A 136 28.23 -8.33 -17.93
N LYS A 137 28.31 -7.86 -19.18
CA LYS A 137 27.56 -8.41 -20.32
C LYS A 137 28.29 -8.26 -21.61
N GLU A 138 28.04 -9.17 -22.55
CA GLU A 138 28.55 -9.13 -23.92
C GLU A 138 27.53 -8.49 -24.89
N GLY A 139 26.22 -8.62 -24.57
CA GLY A 139 25.12 -8.09 -25.36
C GLY A 139 24.62 -6.72 -24.92
N PRO A 140 23.54 -6.20 -25.53
CA PRO A 140 23.01 -4.86 -25.25
C PRO A 140 22.32 -4.77 -23.89
N VAL A 141 21.79 -5.88 -23.35
CA VAL A 141 21.09 -5.96 -22.07
C VAL A 141 21.67 -7.07 -21.21
N PHE A 142 21.57 -6.94 -19.89
CA PHE A 142 21.97 -8.01 -18.97
C PHE A 142 21.05 -9.23 -19.08
N ALA A 143 19.76 -9.01 -19.00
CA ALA A 143 18.74 -10.05 -19.16
C ALA A 143 17.36 -9.41 -19.30
N GLU A 144 16.41 -10.22 -19.78
CA GLU A 144 14.98 -10.02 -19.58
C GLU A 144 14.53 -11.04 -18.53
N ALA A 145 14.33 -10.58 -17.28
CA ALA A 145 13.96 -11.42 -16.15
C ALA A 145 12.49 -11.24 -15.82
N SER A 146 11.75 -12.34 -15.73
CA SER A 146 10.30 -12.35 -15.53
C SER A 146 9.86 -12.71 -14.11
N GLU A 147 10.55 -13.67 -13.47
CA GLU A 147 10.11 -14.27 -12.22
C GLU A 147 11.29 -14.61 -11.32
N LEU A 148 11.13 -14.39 -10.02
CA LEU A 148 11.92 -15.05 -9.01
C LEU A 148 11.27 -16.39 -8.69
N VAL A 149 12.02 -17.48 -8.82
CA VAL A 149 11.55 -18.83 -8.46
C VAL A 149 12.07 -19.16 -7.09
N VAL A 150 11.17 -19.52 -6.18
CA VAL A 150 11.49 -19.94 -4.81
C VAL A 150 11.05 -21.38 -4.64
N SER A 151 11.92 -22.22 -4.10
CA SER A 151 11.57 -23.60 -3.75
C SER A 151 12.01 -23.91 -2.32
N SER A 152 11.30 -24.79 -1.64
CA SER A 152 11.62 -25.19 -0.26
C SER A 152 11.16 -26.62 0.02
N PRO A 153 11.96 -27.43 0.73
CA PRO A 153 11.51 -28.71 1.26
C PRO A 153 10.59 -28.58 2.48
N ALA A 154 10.46 -27.38 3.05
CA ALA A 154 9.67 -27.14 4.26
C ALA A 154 8.18 -27.35 4.01
N THR A 155 7.62 -28.45 4.53
CA THR A 155 6.21 -28.80 4.36
C THR A 155 5.29 -27.72 4.94
N GLY A 156 4.29 -27.29 4.14
CA GLY A 156 3.28 -26.32 4.56
C GLY A 156 3.80 -24.89 4.71
N LEU A 157 5.00 -24.56 4.23
CA LEU A 157 5.48 -23.19 4.11
C LEU A 157 4.53 -22.40 3.21
N LYS A 158 4.23 -21.14 3.59
CA LYS A 158 3.42 -20.21 2.78
C LYS A 158 4.23 -19.00 2.40
N LEU A 159 4.06 -18.59 1.14
CA LEU A 159 4.63 -17.36 0.62
C LEU A 159 3.51 -16.39 0.25
N ASP A 160 3.63 -15.14 0.73
CA ASP A 160 2.73 -14.05 0.38
C ASP A 160 3.44 -13.13 -0.62
N PHE A 161 2.81 -12.94 -1.77
CA PHE A 161 3.25 -12.08 -2.86
C PHE A 161 2.10 -11.82 -3.84
N VAL A 162 2.24 -10.86 -4.72
CA VAL A 162 1.28 -10.59 -5.80
C VAL A 162 1.40 -11.67 -6.87
N ARG A 163 0.41 -12.54 -6.97
CA ARG A 163 0.49 -13.80 -7.75
C ARG A 163 0.28 -13.61 -9.25
N ASN A 164 -0.62 -12.69 -9.63
CA ASN A 164 -0.99 -12.44 -11.02
C ASN A 164 -1.46 -10.99 -11.21
N ASN A 165 -1.76 -10.61 -12.45
CA ASN A 165 -2.19 -9.26 -12.78
C ASN A 165 -3.72 -9.13 -12.98
N GLU A 166 -4.51 -10.02 -12.42
CA GLU A 166 -5.95 -9.91 -12.43
C GLU A 166 -6.40 -8.62 -11.75
N GLY A 167 -7.36 -7.90 -12.34
CA GLY A 167 -7.78 -6.59 -11.83
C GLY A 167 -6.66 -5.53 -11.76
N ASN A 168 -5.62 -5.65 -12.60
CA ASN A 168 -4.43 -4.78 -12.58
C ASN A 168 -3.62 -4.87 -11.28
N MET A 169 -3.62 -6.07 -10.65
CA MET A 169 -3.02 -6.27 -9.31
C MET A 169 -1.51 -6.04 -9.28
N PHE A 170 -0.78 -6.14 -10.41
CA PHE A 170 0.63 -5.77 -10.45
C PHE A 170 0.84 -4.28 -10.16
N TYR A 171 -0.03 -3.41 -10.68
CA TYR A 171 0.00 -1.98 -10.36
C TYR A 171 -0.37 -1.72 -8.89
N TRP A 172 -1.51 -2.27 -8.43
CA TRP A 172 -1.98 -2.08 -7.05
C TRP A 172 -1.02 -2.67 -6.03
N GLY A 173 -0.48 -3.86 -6.28
CA GLY A 173 0.51 -4.50 -5.41
C GLY A 173 1.81 -3.72 -5.31
N ARG A 174 2.29 -3.13 -6.41
CA ARG A 174 3.47 -2.24 -6.38
C ARG A 174 3.20 -0.90 -5.71
N ARG A 175 1.98 -0.37 -5.77
CA ARG A 175 1.61 0.77 -4.92
C ARG A 175 1.69 0.40 -3.44
N GLY A 176 1.33 -0.80 -3.11
CA GLY A 176 1.21 -1.28 -1.74
C GLY A 176 -0.15 -0.98 -1.12
N PRO A 177 -0.39 -1.47 0.12
CA PRO A 177 -1.69 -1.34 0.79
C PRO A 177 -2.02 0.11 1.14
N SER A 178 -3.30 0.51 0.97
CA SER A 178 -3.86 1.70 1.60
C SER A 178 -4.56 1.31 2.90
N VAL A 179 -4.37 2.08 3.95
CA VAL A 179 -4.91 1.79 5.29
C VAL A 179 -5.65 2.99 5.88
N HIS A 180 -6.69 2.72 6.65
CA HIS A 180 -7.66 3.72 7.07
C HIS A 180 -7.97 3.65 8.56
N LEU A 181 -8.40 4.80 9.11
CA LEU A 181 -8.98 4.96 10.45
C LEU A 181 -10.38 5.54 10.29
N GLY A 182 -11.41 4.72 10.48
CA GLY A 182 -12.80 5.18 10.55
C GLY A 182 -13.15 5.58 11.99
N TYR A 183 -13.41 6.87 12.23
CA TYR A 183 -13.67 7.37 13.57
C TYR A 183 -15.09 7.10 14.05
N ALA A 184 -15.25 6.78 15.34
CA ALA A 184 -16.53 6.57 15.99
C ALA A 184 -17.22 7.93 16.27
N MET A 185 -18.01 8.40 15.31
CA MET A 185 -18.77 9.65 15.43
C MET A 185 -20.05 9.46 16.28
N PRO A 186 -20.54 10.53 16.96
CA PRO A 186 -21.87 10.51 17.58
C PRO A 186 -22.97 10.18 16.55
N ARG A 187 -23.82 9.19 16.85
CA ARG A 187 -24.82 8.67 15.90
C ARG A 187 -26.10 9.50 15.83
N ASP A 188 -26.41 10.20 16.91
CA ASP A 188 -27.65 10.97 17.15
C ASP A 188 -27.47 12.48 16.90
N LYS A 189 -26.31 12.89 16.38
CA LYS A 189 -25.96 14.29 16.13
C LYS A 189 -25.74 14.56 14.65
N LYS A 190 -26.19 15.75 14.21
CA LYS A 190 -25.85 16.31 12.89
C LYS A 190 -24.51 17.01 13.01
N ILE A 191 -23.51 16.55 12.29
CA ILE A 191 -22.14 17.06 12.39
C ILE A 191 -21.88 18.07 11.27
N GLU A 192 -21.46 19.27 11.64
CA GLU A 192 -21.10 20.32 10.68
C GLU A 192 -19.61 20.40 10.40
N TYR A 193 -18.75 20.17 11.41
CA TYR A 193 -17.32 20.32 11.26
C TYR A 193 -16.57 19.08 11.73
N ALA A 194 -15.47 18.77 11.03
CA ALA A 194 -14.45 17.82 11.48
C ALA A 194 -13.09 18.54 11.58
N TYR A 195 -12.42 18.34 12.68
CA TYR A 195 -11.09 18.87 12.97
C TYR A 195 -10.13 17.70 13.22
N SER A 196 -8.92 17.78 12.69
CA SER A 196 -7.81 16.88 13.06
C SER A 196 -6.47 17.56 12.95
N GLU A 197 -5.46 16.92 13.53
CA GLU A 197 -4.06 17.27 13.39
C GLU A 197 -3.31 16.12 12.73
N LEU A 198 -2.37 16.44 11.85
CA LEU A 198 -1.57 15.47 11.13
C LEU A 198 -0.09 15.81 11.27
N THR A 199 0.71 14.83 11.66
CA THR A 199 2.16 14.93 11.70
C THR A 199 2.77 13.78 10.92
N VAL A 200 3.56 14.08 9.91
CA VAL A 200 4.38 13.09 9.21
C VAL A 200 5.76 13.09 9.86
N PRO A 201 6.23 12.00 10.45
CA PRO A 201 7.58 11.95 11.04
C PRO A 201 8.67 12.20 9.99
N VAL A 202 9.81 12.73 10.42
CA VAL A 202 10.96 12.98 9.54
C VAL A 202 11.46 11.66 8.93
N GLY A 203 11.61 11.64 7.60
CA GLY A 203 12.04 10.47 6.83
C GLY A 203 10.91 9.49 6.45
N GLU A 204 9.66 9.76 6.87
CA GLU A 204 8.50 8.91 6.58
C GLU A 204 7.60 9.49 5.47
N ASP A 205 8.14 10.40 4.67
CA ASP A 205 7.44 11.18 3.64
C ASP A 205 7.97 10.96 2.22
N PRO A 206 8.10 9.70 1.74
CA PRO A 206 8.58 9.43 0.39
C PRO A 206 7.62 9.97 -0.68
N ILE A 207 8.17 10.18 -1.89
CA ILE A 207 7.39 10.56 -3.06
C ILE A 207 6.26 9.56 -3.31
N GLY A 208 5.10 10.04 -3.75
CA GLY A 208 3.92 9.24 -4.00
C GLY A 208 3.02 9.07 -2.76
N SER A 209 3.37 9.65 -1.62
CA SER A 209 2.56 9.55 -0.40
C SER A 209 1.38 10.51 -0.41
N TYR A 210 0.21 9.99 0.02
CA TYR A 210 -0.95 10.78 0.38
C TYR A 210 -1.32 10.50 1.84
N PHE A 211 -1.18 11.53 2.65
CA PHE A 211 -1.55 11.55 4.06
C PHE A 211 -2.88 12.29 4.18
N MET A 212 -3.99 11.56 4.12
CA MET A 212 -5.31 12.15 4.23
C MET A 212 -5.67 12.36 5.70
N ALA A 213 -5.88 13.62 6.07
CA ALA A 213 -6.27 14.01 7.42
C ALA A 213 -7.77 13.84 7.64
N ASN A 214 -8.60 14.44 6.77
CA ASN A 214 -10.05 14.45 6.86
C ASN A 214 -10.68 13.87 5.60
N GLY A 215 -11.08 12.61 5.63
CA GLY A 215 -12.00 12.01 4.69
C GLY A 215 -13.44 12.11 5.22
N PHE A 216 -14.38 12.20 4.33
CA PHE A 216 -15.82 12.26 4.62
C PHE A 216 -16.59 11.55 3.53
N GLY A 217 -17.89 11.38 3.66
CA GLY A 217 -18.69 10.54 2.76
C GLY A 217 -18.55 10.87 1.26
N GLU A 218 -18.30 12.15 0.93
CA GLU A 218 -18.27 12.64 -0.45
C GLU A 218 -16.93 13.24 -0.88
N GLY A 219 -15.85 13.04 -0.11
CA GLY A 219 -14.56 13.61 -0.51
C GLY A 219 -13.44 13.37 0.47
N TYR A 220 -12.33 14.01 0.20
CA TYR A 220 -11.08 13.81 0.91
C TYR A 220 -10.24 15.09 0.99
N TYR A 221 -9.49 15.22 2.09
CA TYR A 221 -8.67 16.37 2.39
C TYR A 221 -7.40 15.99 3.14
N GLY A 222 -6.24 16.40 2.64
CA GLY A 222 -4.96 16.06 3.24
C GLY A 222 -3.76 16.64 2.51
N ILE A 223 -2.58 16.03 2.70
CA ILE A 223 -1.31 16.47 2.12
C ILE A 223 -0.64 15.38 1.30
N GLN A 224 0.04 15.78 0.22
CA GLN A 224 0.73 14.87 -0.71
C GLN A 224 2.19 15.25 -0.91
N VAL A 225 3.03 14.25 -1.24
CA VAL A 225 4.38 14.41 -1.76
C VAL A 225 4.39 14.08 -3.24
N LYS A 226 4.51 15.09 -4.10
CA LYS A 226 4.43 14.93 -5.55
C LYS A 226 5.78 14.67 -6.19
N SER A 227 6.82 15.34 -5.68
CA SER A 227 8.19 15.22 -6.16
C SER A 227 9.18 15.55 -5.02
N PRO A 228 10.49 15.48 -5.23
CA PRO A 228 11.47 15.91 -4.23
C PRO A 228 11.31 17.37 -3.80
N THR A 229 10.73 18.21 -4.66
CA THR A 229 10.60 19.67 -4.45
C THR A 229 9.17 20.17 -4.39
N GLU A 230 8.17 19.30 -4.65
CA GLU A 230 6.77 19.72 -4.73
C GLU A 230 5.89 18.92 -3.76
N ARG A 231 5.15 19.65 -2.93
CA ARG A 231 4.18 19.12 -1.95
C ARG A 231 2.88 19.87 -2.07
N TRP A 232 1.77 19.15 -1.90
CA TRP A 232 0.43 19.70 -2.05
C TRP A 232 -0.38 19.58 -0.78
N ILE A 233 -1.31 20.54 -0.62
CA ILE A 233 -2.52 20.39 0.18
C ILE A 233 -3.63 20.15 -0.83
N LEU A 234 -4.37 19.05 -0.68
CA LEU A 234 -5.37 18.58 -1.65
C LEU A 234 -6.73 18.43 -0.99
N PHE A 235 -7.76 19.09 -1.56
CA PHE A 235 -9.15 18.93 -1.14
C PHE A 235 -10.04 18.67 -2.36
N SER A 236 -10.83 17.58 -2.31
CA SER A 236 -11.67 17.14 -3.43
C SER A 236 -13.04 16.68 -2.94
N VAL A 237 -14.04 16.87 -3.80
CA VAL A 237 -15.43 16.47 -3.56
C VAL A 237 -15.93 15.73 -4.79
N TRP A 238 -16.42 14.48 -4.61
CA TRP A 238 -17.02 13.70 -5.70
C TRP A 238 -18.34 14.28 -6.15
N SER A 239 -18.61 14.24 -7.47
CA SER A 239 -19.93 14.49 -8.04
C SER A 239 -20.94 13.45 -7.52
N PRO A 240 -22.24 13.78 -7.43
CA PRO A 240 -23.28 12.78 -7.23
C PRO A 240 -23.43 11.82 -8.41
N PHE A 241 -23.00 12.21 -9.61
CA PHE A 241 -23.00 11.38 -10.80
C PHE A 241 -21.84 10.37 -10.79
N LYS A 242 -22.15 9.10 -10.97
CA LYS A 242 -21.16 8.02 -10.94
C LYS A 242 -20.49 7.87 -12.31
N THR A 243 -19.27 8.36 -12.43
CA THR A 243 -18.41 8.21 -13.60
C THR A 243 -16.94 8.36 -13.18
N ASP A 244 -16.03 7.78 -13.97
CA ASP A 244 -14.59 7.97 -13.84
C ASP A 244 -14.06 9.09 -14.76
N ASN A 245 -14.90 9.60 -15.67
CA ASN A 245 -14.53 10.66 -16.58
C ASN A 245 -15.30 11.96 -16.23
N PRO A 246 -14.65 13.02 -15.77
CA PRO A 246 -15.32 14.25 -15.36
C PRO A 246 -16.10 14.95 -16.51
N ARG A 247 -15.75 14.66 -17.76
CA ARG A 247 -16.47 15.23 -18.93
C ARG A 247 -17.87 14.67 -19.09
N ASP A 248 -18.13 13.48 -18.55
CA ASP A 248 -19.43 12.81 -18.64
C ASP A 248 -20.43 13.32 -17.57
N ILE A 249 -19.97 14.15 -16.62
CA ILE A 249 -20.82 14.69 -15.56
C ILE A 249 -21.80 15.70 -16.18
N PRO A 250 -23.14 15.47 -16.06
CA PRO A 250 -24.13 16.46 -16.47
C PRO A 250 -23.95 17.78 -15.71
N GLU A 251 -24.21 18.91 -16.35
CA GLU A 251 -24.03 20.25 -15.76
C GLU A 251 -24.76 20.39 -14.41
N ALA A 252 -25.98 19.88 -14.31
CA ALA A 252 -26.78 19.90 -13.08
C ALA A 252 -26.21 19.04 -11.92
N GLU A 253 -25.21 18.22 -12.19
CA GLU A 253 -24.55 17.36 -11.21
C GLU A 253 -23.07 17.69 -11.00
N ARG A 254 -22.58 18.73 -11.66
CA ARG A 254 -21.20 19.22 -11.47
C ARG A 254 -21.02 19.84 -10.09
N VAL A 255 -19.89 19.53 -9.47
CA VAL A 255 -19.45 20.21 -8.25
C VAL A 255 -19.03 21.63 -8.62
N VAL A 256 -19.65 22.62 -7.98
CA VAL A 256 -19.42 24.05 -8.27
C VAL A 256 -18.50 24.64 -7.20
N MET A 257 -17.41 25.26 -7.62
CA MET A 257 -16.54 26.02 -6.72
C MET A 257 -17.20 27.36 -6.37
N LEU A 258 -17.41 27.61 -5.09
CA LEU A 258 -18.00 28.86 -4.58
C LEU A 258 -16.92 29.87 -4.17
N ALA A 259 -15.82 29.39 -3.58
CA ALA A 259 -14.70 30.21 -3.16
C ALA A 259 -13.41 29.37 -3.11
N LYS A 260 -12.26 30.03 -3.22
CA LYS A 260 -10.94 29.43 -3.03
C LYS A 260 -10.00 30.40 -2.32
N GLY A 261 -9.06 29.84 -1.59
CA GLY A 261 -8.00 30.61 -0.96
C GLY A 261 -6.94 31.13 -1.94
N GLU A 262 -6.12 32.04 -1.48
CA GLU A 262 -5.00 32.58 -2.25
C GLU A 262 -4.02 31.46 -2.67
N GLY A 263 -3.56 31.50 -3.92
CA GLY A 263 -2.65 30.51 -4.48
C GLY A 263 -3.25 29.14 -4.78
N VAL A 264 -4.50 28.89 -4.40
CA VAL A 264 -5.17 27.60 -4.65
C VAL A 264 -5.54 27.47 -6.13
N ARG A 265 -5.15 26.33 -6.71
CA ARG A 265 -5.55 25.91 -8.07
C ARG A 265 -6.77 25.00 -7.96
N VAL A 266 -7.64 25.08 -8.95
CA VAL A 266 -8.85 24.26 -9.04
C VAL A 266 -8.92 23.55 -10.38
N GLY A 267 -9.57 22.40 -10.38
CA GLY A 267 -9.77 21.57 -11.55
C GLY A 267 -10.80 20.49 -11.27
N GLU A 268 -10.82 19.51 -12.13
CA GLU A 268 -11.63 18.30 -12.01
C GLU A 268 -10.71 17.09 -11.91
N PHE A 269 -11.17 16.04 -11.27
CA PHE A 269 -10.47 14.75 -11.21
C PHE A 269 -11.35 13.62 -11.74
N GLY A 270 -10.71 12.50 -12.10
CA GLY A 270 -11.34 11.28 -12.61
C GLY A 270 -10.53 10.03 -12.24
N ASN A 271 -10.90 8.89 -12.81
CA ASN A 271 -10.33 7.56 -12.64
C ASN A 271 -10.62 6.84 -11.30
N GLU A 272 -11.20 7.55 -10.32
CA GLU A 272 -11.59 6.98 -9.01
C GLU A 272 -12.94 7.59 -8.58
N GLY A 273 -13.91 7.61 -9.52
CA GLY A 273 -15.00 8.56 -9.52
C GLY A 273 -14.53 9.90 -10.05
N ALA A 274 -15.44 10.86 -10.26
CA ALA A 274 -15.11 12.16 -10.78
C ALA A 274 -15.76 13.29 -9.96
N GLY A 275 -15.13 14.48 -9.95
CA GLY A 275 -15.65 15.61 -9.18
C GLY A 275 -14.77 16.85 -9.23
N GLY A 276 -15.02 17.78 -8.31
CA GLY A 276 -14.25 19.00 -8.14
C GLY A 276 -12.98 18.76 -7.29
N GLN A 277 -11.87 19.30 -7.76
CA GLN A 277 -10.59 19.24 -7.07
C GLN A 277 -10.00 20.62 -6.83
N SER A 278 -9.39 20.82 -5.69
CA SER A 278 -8.56 21.98 -5.39
C SER A 278 -7.24 21.54 -4.76
N PHE A 279 -6.15 22.22 -5.12
CA PHE A 279 -4.87 21.99 -4.48
C PHE A 279 -4.06 23.28 -4.34
N LEU A 280 -3.29 23.33 -3.27
CA LEU A 280 -2.32 24.38 -2.99
C LEU A 280 -0.92 23.75 -3.00
N VAL A 281 -0.01 24.30 -3.81
CA VAL A 281 1.41 23.99 -3.69
C VAL A 281 1.92 24.65 -2.42
N TYR A 282 2.23 23.85 -1.43
CA TYR A 282 2.64 24.32 -0.11
C TYR A 282 3.80 23.47 0.40
N PRO A 283 4.96 24.09 0.80
CA PRO A 283 6.15 23.36 1.21
C PRO A 283 6.04 22.87 2.66
N TRP A 284 5.01 22.08 2.96
CA TRP A 284 4.87 21.46 4.28
C TRP A 284 6.08 20.57 4.61
N LYS A 285 6.40 20.47 5.90
CA LYS A 285 7.61 19.78 6.36
C LYS A 285 7.25 18.59 7.24
N ALA A 286 7.96 17.49 7.06
CA ALA A 286 7.96 16.39 8.02
C ALA A 286 8.46 16.88 9.39
N GLY A 287 7.93 16.30 10.47
CA GLY A 287 8.17 16.73 11.86
C GLY A 287 7.30 17.90 12.32
N VAL A 288 6.61 18.60 11.41
CA VAL A 288 5.68 19.70 11.75
C VAL A 288 4.24 19.17 11.81
N SER A 289 3.49 19.59 12.80
CA SER A 289 2.06 19.26 12.94
C SER A 289 1.21 20.31 12.25
N TYR A 290 0.32 19.85 11.38
CA TYR A 290 -0.64 20.70 10.68
C TYR A 290 -2.05 20.36 11.12
N ARG A 291 -2.93 21.36 11.09
CA ARG A 291 -4.34 21.26 11.47
C ARG A 291 -5.24 21.40 10.26
N PHE A 292 -6.29 20.62 10.25
CA PHE A 292 -7.26 20.50 9.17
C PHE A 292 -8.64 20.71 9.71
N LEU A 293 -9.40 21.60 9.10
CA LEU A 293 -10.80 21.82 9.40
C LEU A 293 -11.61 21.60 8.13
N THR A 294 -12.67 20.81 8.22
CA THR A 294 -13.62 20.57 7.13
C THR A 294 -15.03 20.90 7.62
N SER A 295 -15.83 21.54 6.81
CA SER A 295 -17.27 21.68 7.08
C SER A 295 -18.11 21.10 5.97
N VAL A 296 -19.27 20.52 6.33
CA VAL A 296 -20.30 20.07 5.39
C VAL A 296 -21.66 20.51 5.92
N LYS A 297 -22.35 21.37 5.15
CA LYS A 297 -23.62 21.96 5.55
C LYS A 297 -24.62 21.93 4.40
N PRO A 298 -25.87 21.52 4.61
CA PRO A 298 -26.94 21.75 3.66
C PRO A 298 -27.12 23.27 3.38
N ASP A 299 -27.41 23.63 2.13
CA ASP A 299 -27.69 25.00 1.73
C ASP A 299 -29.18 25.39 1.82
N GLY A 300 -30.04 24.44 2.19
CA GLY A 300 -31.49 24.60 2.23
C GLY A 300 -32.18 24.59 0.86
N GLN A 301 -31.42 24.29 -0.22
CA GLN A 301 -31.91 24.25 -1.61
C GLN A 301 -31.64 22.88 -2.27
N GLY A 302 -31.46 21.85 -1.46
CA GLY A 302 -31.16 20.47 -1.94
C GLY A 302 -29.70 20.22 -2.34
N ASN A 303 -28.79 21.08 -1.89
CA ASN A 303 -27.35 20.89 -2.08
C ASN A 303 -26.64 20.92 -0.72
N SER A 304 -25.38 20.46 -0.70
CA SER A 304 -24.50 20.67 0.46
C SER A 304 -23.25 21.44 0.07
N VAL A 305 -22.81 22.29 0.98
CA VAL A 305 -21.60 23.10 0.85
C VAL A 305 -20.48 22.45 1.66
N TYR A 306 -19.39 22.17 1.00
CA TYR A 306 -18.16 21.56 1.54
C TYR A 306 -17.07 22.62 1.57
N ALA A 307 -16.44 22.84 2.71
CA ALA A 307 -15.33 23.78 2.81
C ALA A 307 -14.18 23.20 3.63
N ALA A 308 -12.95 23.59 3.28
CA ALA A 308 -11.74 23.11 3.92
C ALA A 308 -10.78 24.26 4.22
N TRP A 309 -10.21 24.25 5.43
CA TRP A 309 -9.21 25.21 5.90
C TRP A 309 -8.00 24.50 6.46
N PHE A 310 -6.83 25.08 6.22
CA PHE A 310 -5.52 24.58 6.62
C PHE A 310 -4.83 25.54 7.57
N GLY A 311 -3.97 25.00 8.45
CA GLY A 311 -3.11 25.79 9.30
C GLY A 311 -2.00 24.93 9.92
N GLU A 312 -0.99 25.59 10.48
CA GLU A 312 0.04 24.93 11.29
C GLU A 312 -0.36 24.98 12.76
N VAL A 313 -0.21 23.89 13.48
CA VAL A 313 -0.48 23.82 14.92
C VAL A 313 0.43 24.79 15.67
N GLY A 314 -0.15 25.59 16.58
CA GLY A 314 0.59 26.60 17.34
C GLY A 314 0.77 27.94 16.62
N LYS A 315 0.42 28.04 15.34
CA LYS A 315 0.38 29.31 14.60
C LYS A 315 -1.05 29.84 14.48
N GLY A 316 -1.19 31.16 14.47
CA GLY A 316 -2.48 31.80 14.26
C GLY A 316 -2.96 31.69 12.81
N GLY A 317 -4.28 31.97 12.61
CA GLY A 317 -4.89 32.01 11.28
C GLY A 317 -5.26 30.65 10.70
N TRP A 318 -6.23 30.71 9.79
CA TRP A 318 -6.65 29.61 8.93
C TRP A 318 -6.57 30.08 7.48
N GLN A 319 -6.07 29.26 6.60
CA GLN A 319 -6.09 29.49 5.15
C GLN A 319 -7.24 28.67 4.56
N LEU A 320 -8.18 29.35 3.91
CA LEU A 320 -9.19 28.67 3.10
C LEU A 320 -8.48 27.91 1.97
N ILE A 321 -8.82 26.64 1.78
CA ILE A 321 -8.43 25.90 0.59
C ILE A 321 -9.51 26.07 -0.49
N ALA A 322 -10.70 25.55 -0.25
CA ALA A 322 -11.81 25.79 -1.16
C ALA A 322 -13.15 25.61 -0.46
N ARG A 323 -14.18 26.17 -1.13
CA ARG A 323 -15.59 25.95 -0.80
C ARG A 323 -16.31 25.46 -2.04
N PHE A 324 -16.83 24.23 -1.99
CA PHE A 324 -17.54 23.58 -3.08
C PHE A 324 -19.02 23.40 -2.74
N LYS A 325 -19.90 23.62 -3.71
CA LYS A 325 -21.30 23.19 -3.67
C LYS A 325 -21.44 21.87 -4.44
N ARG A 326 -21.92 20.84 -3.75
CA ARG A 326 -22.28 19.56 -4.34
C ARG A 326 -23.79 19.51 -4.51
N PRO A 327 -24.29 19.48 -5.76
CA PRO A 327 -25.72 19.43 -6.03
C PRO A 327 -26.34 18.08 -5.63
N LYS A 328 -27.67 18.04 -5.57
CA LYS A 328 -28.44 16.82 -5.27
C LYS A 328 -27.97 16.12 -3.98
N THR A 329 -27.58 16.92 -2.99
CA THR A 329 -27.02 16.45 -1.73
C THR A 329 -27.54 17.36 -0.61
N ASP A 330 -28.32 16.83 0.31
CA ASP A 330 -28.88 17.56 1.43
C ASP A 330 -28.51 16.87 2.74
N LYS A 331 -27.25 17.04 3.15
CA LYS A 331 -26.73 16.40 4.35
C LYS A 331 -25.56 17.14 5.00
N HIS A 332 -25.38 16.85 6.27
CA HIS A 332 -24.26 17.23 7.09
C HIS A 332 -23.08 16.23 6.90
N LEU A 333 -21.96 16.49 7.57
CA LEU A 333 -20.77 15.67 7.51
C LEU A 333 -21.03 14.26 8.04
N THR A 334 -20.65 13.27 7.23
CA THR A 334 -20.75 11.85 7.58
C THR A 334 -19.44 11.14 7.27
N GLY A 335 -19.22 9.98 7.89
CA GLY A 335 -18.13 9.08 7.53
C GLY A 335 -16.73 9.67 7.74
N PHE A 336 -16.54 10.45 8.82
CA PHE A 336 -15.22 11.02 9.11
C PHE A 336 -14.18 9.92 9.30
N HIS A 337 -13.10 10.00 8.52
CA HIS A 337 -12.02 9.01 8.52
C HIS A 337 -10.69 9.65 8.10
N SER A 338 -9.60 8.92 8.30
CA SER A 338 -8.28 9.25 7.76
C SER A 338 -7.72 8.06 7.01
N PHE A 339 -6.82 8.30 6.06
CA PHE A 339 -6.06 7.22 5.43
C PHE A 339 -4.59 7.58 5.17
N LEU A 340 -3.81 6.54 4.90
CA LEU A 340 -2.46 6.62 4.40
C LEU A 340 -2.35 5.77 3.14
N GLU A 341 -1.92 6.41 2.05
CA GLU A 341 -1.83 5.80 0.74
C GLU A 341 -0.53 6.15 0.01
N ASN A 342 -0.09 5.25 -0.84
CA ASN A 342 0.89 5.53 -1.88
C ASN A 342 0.20 5.51 -3.25
N PHE A 343 0.29 6.61 -4.01
CA PHE A 343 -0.28 6.69 -5.36
C PHE A 343 0.74 6.41 -6.49
N SER A 344 1.96 5.94 -6.15
CA SER A 344 3.01 5.64 -7.12
C SER A 344 3.43 4.17 -7.03
N ASP A 345 3.25 3.42 -8.11
CA ASP A 345 3.69 2.03 -8.22
C ASP A 345 5.22 1.86 -8.24
N ARG A 346 5.96 2.95 -8.40
CA ARG A 346 7.43 2.97 -8.35
C ARG A 346 8.00 3.09 -6.95
N HIS A 347 7.20 3.53 -5.97
CA HIS A 347 7.67 3.88 -4.63
C HIS A 347 7.06 3.03 -3.50
N GLY A 348 6.37 1.92 -3.83
CA GLY A 348 5.75 1.06 -2.82
C GLY A 348 6.73 0.28 -1.95
N TYR A 349 8.02 0.26 -2.30
CA TYR A 349 9.09 -0.31 -1.47
C TYR A 349 9.58 0.64 -0.39
N LEU A 350 9.16 1.91 -0.40
CA LEU A 350 9.49 2.89 0.62
C LEU A 350 8.40 2.93 1.69
N GLY A 351 8.80 2.87 2.95
CA GLY A 351 7.91 2.98 4.09
C GLY A 351 7.41 4.40 4.31
N ARG A 352 6.16 4.53 4.75
CA ARG A 352 5.56 5.80 5.13
C ARG A 352 4.74 5.66 6.39
N ARG A 353 4.65 6.75 7.16
CA ARG A 353 3.92 6.79 8.42
C ARG A 353 3.31 8.17 8.66
N ALA A 354 2.15 8.19 9.29
CA ALA A 354 1.52 9.42 9.76
C ALA A 354 0.98 9.26 11.16
N LEU A 355 1.00 10.34 11.92
CA LEU A 355 0.34 10.48 13.22
C LEU A 355 -0.92 11.32 13.01
N HIS A 356 -2.08 10.74 13.30
CA HIS A 356 -3.39 11.38 13.23
C HIS A 356 -3.79 11.79 14.65
N GLY A 357 -3.52 13.05 14.98
CA GLY A 357 -3.74 13.63 16.29
C GLY A 357 -5.07 14.34 16.39
N ASN A 358 -5.56 14.44 17.60
CA ASN A 358 -6.60 15.36 18.02
C ASN A 358 -7.86 15.40 17.12
N PRO A 359 -8.48 14.25 16.74
CA PRO A 359 -9.69 14.26 15.94
C PRO A 359 -10.91 14.66 16.78
N TRP A 360 -11.64 15.67 16.29
CA TRP A 360 -12.86 16.19 16.90
C TRP A 360 -13.92 16.43 15.83
N VAL A 361 -15.20 16.35 16.21
CA VAL A 361 -16.31 16.81 15.40
C VAL A 361 -17.16 17.79 16.17
N ARG A 362 -17.75 18.76 15.46
CA ARG A 362 -18.68 19.75 16.04
C ARG A 362 -20.05 19.58 15.44
N ASP A 363 -21.06 19.44 16.30
CA ASP A 363 -22.45 19.32 15.88
C ASP A 363 -23.12 20.67 15.58
N THR A 364 -24.36 20.61 15.10
CA THR A 364 -25.19 21.79 14.79
C THR A 364 -25.54 22.60 16.03
N ASP A 365 -25.51 22.03 17.24
CA ASP A 365 -25.75 22.72 18.50
C ASP A 365 -24.48 23.46 18.98
N GLY A 366 -23.38 23.35 18.25
CA GLY A 366 -22.11 23.99 18.57
C GLY A 366 -21.23 23.21 19.55
N VAL A 367 -21.58 21.98 19.89
CA VAL A 367 -20.87 21.15 20.84
C VAL A 367 -19.75 20.38 20.13
N TRP A 368 -18.55 20.42 20.69
CA TRP A 368 -17.41 19.62 20.24
C TRP A 368 -17.39 18.26 20.91
N HIS A 369 -17.21 17.21 20.11
CA HIS A 369 -17.09 15.81 20.53
C HIS A 369 -15.72 15.29 20.16
N GLU A 370 -14.93 14.85 21.15
CA GLU A 370 -13.63 14.23 20.93
C GLU A 370 -13.81 12.80 20.41
N LEU A 371 -13.04 12.44 19.38
CA LEU A 371 -13.06 11.08 18.83
C LEU A 371 -11.85 10.29 19.35
N THR A 372 -12.12 9.41 20.30
CA THR A 372 -11.08 8.61 20.97
C THR A 372 -10.99 7.18 20.45
N GLU A 373 -11.91 6.76 19.60
CA GLU A 373 -12.00 5.43 19.04
C GLU A 373 -11.99 5.48 17.51
N ALA A 374 -11.23 4.56 16.91
CA ALA A 374 -11.14 4.40 15.47
C ALA A 374 -11.06 2.92 15.08
N ARG A 375 -11.77 2.55 14.00
CA ARG A 375 -11.68 1.24 13.37
C ARG A 375 -10.60 1.25 12.30
N PHE A 376 -9.69 0.29 12.36
CA PHE A 376 -8.62 0.08 11.40
C PHE A 376 -9.10 -0.77 10.22
N THR A 377 -8.99 -0.27 9.00
CA THR A 377 -9.34 -0.99 7.77
C THR A 377 -8.26 -0.82 6.71
N GLY A 378 -8.38 -1.53 5.60
CA GLY A 378 -7.48 -1.43 4.46
C GLY A 378 -8.24 -1.67 3.16
N ASP A 379 -7.56 -1.38 2.05
CA ASP A 379 -8.05 -1.60 0.69
C ASP A 379 -8.03 -3.08 0.28
N ALA A 380 -8.33 -3.37 -0.99
CA ALA A 380 -8.31 -4.72 -1.55
C ALA A 380 -6.89 -5.34 -1.55
N THR A 381 -5.84 -4.53 -1.66
CA THR A 381 -4.44 -5.01 -1.61
C THR A 381 -4.11 -5.59 -0.23
N ALA A 382 -4.52 -4.89 0.83
CA ALA A 382 -4.38 -5.36 2.20
C ALA A 382 -5.33 -6.55 2.50
N GLY A 383 -6.61 -6.40 2.13
CA GLY A 383 -7.66 -7.39 2.39
C GLY A 383 -7.46 -8.71 1.66
N GLY A 384 -6.89 -8.67 0.46
CA GLY A 384 -6.57 -9.86 -0.35
C GLY A 384 -5.28 -10.57 0.05
N GLY A 385 -4.52 -10.04 1.03
CA GLY A 385 -3.26 -10.64 1.46
C GLY A 385 -2.13 -10.57 0.45
N HIS A 386 -2.24 -9.68 -0.55
CA HIS A 386 -1.20 -9.50 -1.56
C HIS A 386 0.06 -8.85 -0.99
N ARG A 387 -0.12 -7.97 -0.02
CA ARG A 387 0.92 -7.25 0.73
C ARG A 387 0.48 -7.12 2.19
N LEU A 388 1.39 -7.42 3.13
CA LEU A 388 1.12 -7.39 4.56
C LEU A 388 1.91 -6.30 5.31
N ASP A 389 2.63 -5.44 4.61
CA ASP A 389 3.41 -4.35 5.18
C ASP A 389 2.53 -3.11 5.44
N TYR A 390 1.60 -3.27 6.36
CA TYR A 390 0.71 -2.24 6.86
C TYR A 390 0.44 -2.39 8.36
N ALA A 391 0.26 -1.27 9.04
CA ALA A 391 -0.07 -1.23 10.44
C ALA A 391 -0.85 0.04 10.81
N GLY A 392 -1.58 -0.05 11.89
CA GLY A 392 -2.23 1.07 12.55
C GLY A 392 -2.26 0.83 14.05
N GLY A 393 -2.54 1.86 14.82
CA GLY A 393 -2.59 1.76 16.29
C GLY A 393 -2.62 3.11 16.97
N VAL A 394 -2.19 3.12 18.23
CA VAL A 394 -2.02 4.33 19.05
C VAL A 394 -0.55 4.55 19.33
N SER A 395 -0.08 5.77 19.15
CA SER A 395 1.27 6.20 19.46
C SER A 395 1.20 7.46 20.31
N GLY A 396 1.48 7.34 21.60
CA GLY A 396 1.30 8.43 22.57
C GLY A 396 -0.17 8.88 22.62
N LYS A 397 -0.42 10.14 22.23
CA LYS A 397 -1.73 10.77 22.24
C LYS A 397 -2.45 10.78 20.87
N ALA A 398 -1.84 10.18 19.86
CA ALA A 398 -2.36 10.13 18.48
C ALA A 398 -2.63 8.69 18.03
N PHE A 399 -3.49 8.53 17.06
CA PHE A 399 -3.51 7.34 16.22
C PHE A 399 -2.35 7.39 15.23
N PHE A 400 -1.92 6.25 14.71
CA PHE A 400 -0.99 6.21 13.59
C PHE A 400 -1.44 5.25 12.51
N LEU A 401 -0.99 5.52 11.28
CA LEU A 401 -1.02 4.61 10.15
C LEU A 401 0.39 4.46 9.59
N ARG A 402 0.71 3.25 9.11
CA ARG A 402 1.98 2.91 8.46
C ARG A 402 1.73 1.94 7.33
N ASN A 403 2.36 2.16 6.16
CA ASN A 403 2.30 1.23 5.04
C ASN A 403 3.55 1.30 4.15
N GLY A 404 3.73 0.26 3.32
CA GLY A 404 4.89 0.13 2.43
C GLY A 404 6.18 -0.14 3.18
N GLY A 405 7.29 -0.36 2.42
CA GLY A 405 8.60 -0.59 3.01
C GLY A 405 8.87 -2.02 3.42
N PHE A 406 7.95 -2.94 3.17
CA PHE A 406 8.12 -4.38 3.41
C PHE A 406 8.52 -4.76 4.85
N PHE A 407 7.99 -4.05 5.84
CA PHE A 407 8.15 -4.45 7.24
C PHE A 407 7.29 -5.68 7.59
N SER A 408 7.65 -6.40 8.65
CA SER A 408 7.06 -7.70 8.99
C SER A 408 6.06 -7.66 10.16
N ASP A 409 6.06 -6.61 10.96
CA ASP A 409 5.22 -6.40 12.14
C ASP A 409 3.84 -5.81 11.78
N ASN A 410 3.08 -6.50 10.93
CA ASN A 410 1.77 -6.05 10.49
C ASN A 410 0.69 -6.16 11.58
N VAL A 411 -0.32 -5.30 11.48
CA VAL A 411 -1.50 -5.30 12.37
C VAL A 411 -2.71 -5.80 11.59
N LYS A 412 -3.46 -6.74 12.17
CA LYS A 412 -4.66 -7.30 11.53
C LYS A 412 -5.71 -6.21 11.28
N LEU A 413 -6.34 -6.26 10.10
CA LEU A 413 -7.47 -5.38 9.78
C LEU A 413 -8.68 -5.62 10.70
N ASN A 414 -9.59 -4.67 10.71
CA ASN A 414 -10.86 -4.67 11.45
C ASN A 414 -10.71 -4.61 12.99
N GLN A 415 -9.55 -4.20 13.49
CA GLN A 415 -9.37 -3.89 14.91
C GLN A 415 -9.89 -2.49 15.23
N ASN A 416 -10.36 -2.32 16.47
CA ASN A 416 -10.69 -1.02 17.03
C ASN A 416 -9.55 -0.55 17.91
N PHE A 417 -9.12 0.68 17.72
CA PHE A 417 -8.13 1.34 18.56
C PHE A 417 -8.81 2.38 19.42
N LYS A 418 -8.31 2.51 20.66
CA LYS A 418 -8.78 3.52 21.61
C LYS A 418 -7.58 4.26 22.20
N ARG A 419 -7.57 5.59 22.08
CA ARG A 419 -6.58 6.46 22.72
C ARG A 419 -7.17 7.14 23.96
N ALA A 420 -6.32 7.65 24.82
CA ALA A 420 -6.75 8.47 25.95
C ALA A 420 -7.44 9.76 25.47
N ALA A 421 -8.49 10.17 26.16
CA ALA A 421 -9.15 11.46 25.91
C ALA A 421 -8.22 12.62 26.30
N ARG A 422 -8.42 13.76 25.62
CA ARG A 422 -7.70 15.00 25.81
C ARG A 422 -8.62 16.20 25.78
N PRO A 423 -9.52 16.36 26.76
CA PRO A 423 -10.49 17.47 26.77
C PRO A 423 -9.80 18.85 26.75
N GLU A 424 -8.58 18.95 27.25
CA GLU A 424 -7.76 20.17 27.21
C GLU A 424 -7.33 20.57 25.79
N ALA A 425 -7.34 19.62 24.85
CA ALA A 425 -6.97 19.86 23.45
C ALA A 425 -8.17 20.16 22.55
N LYS A 426 -9.33 20.48 23.14
CA LYS A 426 -10.53 20.88 22.39
C LYS A 426 -10.20 22.05 21.45
N PRO A 427 -10.56 21.99 20.16
CA PRO A 427 -10.28 23.07 19.21
C PRO A 427 -10.93 24.40 19.66
N VAL A 428 -10.17 25.47 19.62
CA VAL A 428 -10.65 26.83 19.79
C VAL A 428 -10.58 27.52 18.44
N ILE A 429 -11.74 27.75 17.83
CA ILE A 429 -11.86 28.30 16.48
C ILE A 429 -12.80 29.50 16.51
N ASP A 430 -12.31 30.63 16.03
CA ASP A 430 -13.14 31.79 15.72
C ASP A 430 -13.74 31.61 14.32
N PHE A 431 -14.96 31.12 14.27
CA PHE A 431 -15.66 30.84 13.01
C PHE A 431 -15.94 32.10 12.19
N GLY A 432 -15.99 33.28 12.82
CA GLY A 432 -16.14 34.55 12.11
C GLY A 432 -14.90 35.01 11.34
N LYS A 433 -13.78 34.35 11.54
CA LYS A 433 -12.49 34.61 10.84
C LYS A 433 -12.09 33.48 9.86
N LEU A 434 -13.04 32.62 9.48
CA LEU A 434 -12.78 31.54 8.52
C LEU A 434 -13.07 31.92 7.06
N ASP A 435 -13.50 33.13 6.79
CA ASP A 435 -13.83 33.66 5.44
C ASP A 435 -12.62 34.23 4.71
#